data_25afbd934dbf675fd1a3c991a3ec45ed
#
_entry.id   25afbd934dbf675fd1a3c991a3ec45ed
#
_cell.length_a   1.000
_cell.length_b   1.000
_cell.length_c   1.000
_cell.angle_alpha   90.00
_cell.angle_beta   90.00
_cell.angle_gamma   90.00
#
_symmetry.space_group_name_H-M   'P 1'
#
loop_
_entity.id
_entity.type
_entity.pdbx_description
1 polymer ?
#
loop_
_entity_poly.entity_id
_entity_poly.type
_entity_poly.pdbx_seq_one_letter_code
_entity_poly.pdbx_strand_id
1 'polypeptide(L)'
;GKYMYSDLGFVFLKNIIERITNTSFDDYCNNTFYNRIGANNTCFLPLNKISAKNIAPSAYDAIFRKDTLKGMVHDPIASLLGGVSGNAGLFSNANDVAKMMYLYMNNGNYAGEHFINKETIDLFSAKNNKTNRRGLGFDKPDLKNKNLSPACYSASAESFGHSGFTGGLAWCEPTNKTIFVFLSNRTFPDE
;
A
#
# COMPACT_ATOMS: atom_id res chain seq x y z
N GLY A 1 21.89 -3.02 14.87
CA GLY A 1 21.60 -4.06 13.90
C GLY A 1 21.68 -3.54 12.47
N LYS A 2 21.74 -4.42 11.49
CA LYS A 2 21.71 -4.06 10.07
C LYS A 2 20.26 -3.99 9.61
N TYR A 3 19.87 -2.93 8.88
CA TYR A 3 18.56 -2.83 8.28
C TYR A 3 18.40 -3.88 7.16
N MET A 4 17.25 -4.55 7.14
CA MET A 4 16.85 -5.46 6.08
C MET A 4 15.34 -5.27 5.81
N TYR A 5 14.98 -5.01 4.56
CA TYR A 5 13.58 -4.98 4.13
C TYR A 5 13.01 -6.41 4.22
N SER A 6 11.80 -6.56 4.76
CA SER A 6 11.17 -7.87 4.92
C SER A 6 9.65 -7.76 4.90
N ASP A 7 9.00 -8.59 4.11
CA ASP A 7 7.55 -8.73 4.06
C ASP A 7 6.99 -9.42 5.30
N LEU A 8 7.77 -10.30 5.93
CA LEU A 8 7.33 -11.09 7.10
C LEU A 8 6.80 -10.23 8.24
N GLY A 9 7.40 -9.04 8.45
CA GLY A 9 6.92 -8.11 9.47
C GLY A 9 5.45 -7.73 9.27
N PHE A 10 5.05 -7.47 8.03
CA PHE A 10 3.68 -7.10 7.69
C PHE A 10 2.72 -8.29 7.76
N VAL A 11 3.18 -9.51 7.43
CA VAL A 11 2.41 -10.74 7.66
C VAL A 11 2.10 -10.93 9.15
N PHE A 12 3.08 -10.71 10.03
CA PHE A 12 2.86 -10.78 11.48
C PHE A 12 1.92 -9.67 11.98
N LEU A 13 2.09 -8.44 11.49
CA LEU A 13 1.20 -7.32 11.86
C LEU A 13 -0.26 -7.61 11.49
N LYS A 14 -0.53 -8.18 10.31
CA LYS A 14 -1.85 -8.65 9.93
C LYS A 14 -2.43 -9.61 10.99
N ASN A 15 -1.68 -10.64 11.37
CA ASN A 15 -2.12 -11.62 12.37
C ASN A 15 -2.35 -10.98 13.77
N ILE A 16 -1.54 -10.00 14.14
CA ILE A 16 -1.71 -9.25 15.39
C ILE A 16 -3.01 -8.46 15.37
N ILE A 17 -3.31 -7.76 14.26
CA ILE A 17 -4.55 -7.00 14.10
C ILE A 17 -5.76 -7.94 14.25
N GLU A 18 -5.78 -9.08 13.55
CA GLU A 18 -6.88 -10.04 13.65
C GLU A 18 -7.09 -10.56 15.08
N ARG A 19 -6.01 -10.84 15.80
CA ARG A 19 -6.09 -11.30 17.20
C ARG A 19 -6.61 -10.22 18.14
N ILE A 20 -6.20 -8.96 17.96
CA ILE A 20 -6.62 -7.85 18.83
C ILE A 20 -8.06 -7.47 18.56
N THR A 21 -8.48 -7.45 17.28
CA THR A 21 -9.80 -7.00 16.87
C THR A 21 -10.85 -8.11 16.82
N ASN A 22 -10.41 -9.36 16.86
CA ASN A 22 -11.25 -10.56 16.63
C ASN A 22 -12.07 -10.46 15.33
N THR A 23 -11.46 -9.86 14.29
CA THR A 23 -12.09 -9.60 12.99
C THR A 23 -11.06 -9.97 11.90
N SER A 24 -11.50 -10.50 10.76
CA SER A 24 -10.61 -10.74 9.62
C SER A 24 -9.96 -9.43 9.14
N PHE A 25 -8.75 -9.50 8.62
CA PHE A 25 -8.00 -8.29 8.26
C PHE A 25 -8.66 -7.50 7.13
N ASP A 26 -9.22 -8.18 6.15
CA ASP A 26 -9.96 -7.57 5.05
C ASP A 26 -11.25 -6.89 5.52
N ASP A 27 -12.03 -7.53 6.41
CA ASP A 27 -13.21 -6.91 7.03
C ASP A 27 -12.83 -5.72 7.90
N TYR A 28 -11.77 -5.85 8.70
CA TYR A 28 -11.26 -4.74 9.50
C TYR A 28 -10.90 -3.52 8.64
N CYS A 29 -10.12 -3.73 7.58
CA CYS A 29 -9.75 -2.66 6.65
C CYS A 29 -10.95 -2.05 5.93
N ASN A 30 -11.88 -2.89 5.46
CA ASN A 30 -13.10 -2.45 4.79
C ASN A 30 -13.97 -1.59 5.71
N ASN A 31 -14.25 -2.06 6.93
CA ASN A 31 -15.18 -1.41 7.83
C ASN A 31 -14.57 -0.17 8.51
N THR A 32 -13.27 -0.20 8.80
CA THR A 32 -12.59 0.91 9.49
C THR A 32 -12.22 2.03 8.52
N PHE A 33 -11.83 1.70 7.28
CA PHE A 33 -11.29 2.68 6.33
C PHE A 33 -12.04 2.72 5.01
N TYR A 34 -11.97 1.66 4.18
CA TYR A 34 -12.30 1.75 2.76
C TYR A 34 -13.74 2.16 2.51
N ASN A 35 -14.71 1.54 3.19
CA ASN A 35 -16.13 1.88 3.04
C ASN A 35 -16.42 3.30 3.51
N ARG A 36 -15.83 3.73 4.64
CA ARG A 36 -16.09 5.04 5.24
C ARG A 36 -15.53 6.20 4.41
N ILE A 37 -14.39 6.01 3.74
CA ILE A 37 -13.84 7.02 2.82
C ILE A 37 -14.37 6.88 1.39
N GLY A 38 -15.29 5.96 1.13
CA GLY A 38 -15.87 5.70 -0.19
C GLY A 38 -14.86 5.12 -1.19
N ALA A 39 -13.85 4.37 -0.73
CA ALA A 39 -12.89 3.65 -1.56
C ALA A 39 -13.46 2.28 -2.00
N ASN A 40 -14.56 2.32 -2.73
CA ASN A 40 -15.43 1.17 -3.00
C ASN A 40 -14.80 0.09 -3.91
N ASN A 41 -13.73 0.40 -4.63
CA ASN A 41 -13.00 -0.56 -5.46
C ASN A 41 -11.69 -1.03 -4.81
N THR A 42 -11.44 -0.64 -3.55
CA THR A 42 -10.31 -1.11 -2.78
C THR A 42 -10.74 -2.34 -1.98
N CYS A 43 -10.12 -3.48 -2.25
CA CYS A 43 -10.46 -4.74 -1.55
C CYS A 43 -9.37 -5.80 -1.73
N PHE A 44 -9.34 -6.75 -0.82
CA PHE A 44 -8.73 -8.04 -1.04
C PHE A 44 -9.70 -8.94 -1.83
N LEU A 45 -9.18 -10.02 -2.44
CA LEU A 45 -9.97 -11.02 -3.18
C LEU A 45 -11.00 -10.38 -4.13
N PRO A 46 -10.58 -9.53 -5.06
CA PRO A 46 -11.47 -8.66 -5.83
C PRO A 46 -12.49 -9.42 -6.67
N LEU A 47 -12.24 -10.68 -7.03
CA LEU A 47 -13.17 -11.50 -7.81
C LEU A 47 -14.49 -11.80 -7.06
N ASN A 48 -14.51 -11.66 -5.74
CA ASN A 48 -15.74 -11.76 -4.94
C ASN A 48 -16.68 -10.56 -5.13
N LYS A 49 -16.16 -9.43 -5.65
CA LYS A 49 -16.88 -8.15 -5.72
C LYS A 49 -16.87 -7.51 -7.11
N ILE A 50 -15.78 -7.72 -7.86
CA ILE A 50 -15.50 -7.03 -9.11
C ILE A 50 -15.41 -8.06 -10.24
N SER A 51 -16.08 -7.79 -11.36
CA SER A 51 -15.98 -8.66 -12.54
C SER A 51 -14.54 -8.72 -13.04
N ALA A 52 -14.06 -9.91 -13.38
CA ALA A 52 -12.71 -10.13 -13.91
C ALA A 52 -12.37 -9.25 -15.12
N LYS A 53 -13.35 -8.87 -15.96
CA LYS A 53 -13.14 -7.97 -17.09
C LYS A 53 -12.64 -6.58 -16.70
N ASN A 54 -12.91 -6.14 -15.47
CA ASN A 54 -12.53 -4.83 -14.94
C ASN A 54 -11.22 -4.87 -14.12
N ILE A 55 -10.56 -6.02 -14.08
CA ILE A 55 -9.29 -6.19 -13.36
C ILE A 55 -8.18 -6.39 -14.39
N ALA A 56 -7.12 -5.58 -14.31
CA ALA A 56 -5.94 -5.77 -15.14
C ALA A 56 -5.15 -7.02 -14.71
N PRO A 57 -4.59 -7.80 -15.64
CA PRO A 57 -3.70 -8.90 -15.28
C PRO A 57 -2.39 -8.35 -14.66
N SER A 58 -1.84 -9.04 -13.68
CA SER A 58 -0.59 -8.63 -13.00
C SER A 58 0.66 -9.35 -13.51
N ALA A 59 0.55 -10.62 -13.89
CA ALA A 59 1.66 -11.42 -14.43
C ALA A 59 1.14 -12.70 -15.08
N TYR A 60 2.01 -13.42 -15.79
CA TYR A 60 1.84 -14.83 -16.10
C TYR A 60 2.73 -15.64 -15.16
N ASP A 61 2.15 -16.41 -14.26
CA ASP A 61 2.89 -17.27 -13.35
C ASP A 61 3.18 -18.65 -14.00
N ALA A 62 4.34 -18.78 -14.60
CA ALA A 62 4.74 -20.00 -15.30
C ALA A 62 5.10 -21.17 -14.38
N ILE A 63 5.38 -20.93 -13.10
CA ILE A 63 5.97 -21.90 -12.18
C ILE A 63 4.96 -22.49 -11.21
N PHE A 64 4.32 -21.63 -10.43
CA PHE A 64 3.49 -22.05 -9.30
C PHE A 64 2.03 -22.28 -9.70
N ARG A 65 1.38 -21.26 -10.29
CA ARG A 65 -0.05 -21.33 -10.66
C ARG A 65 -0.29 -21.71 -12.11
N LYS A 66 0.71 -21.53 -12.96
CA LYS A 66 0.70 -21.83 -14.40
C LYS A 66 -0.47 -21.18 -15.13
N ASP A 67 -0.76 -19.93 -14.76
CA ASP A 67 -1.90 -19.16 -15.24
C ASP A 67 -1.61 -17.66 -15.27
N THR A 68 -2.44 -16.92 -16.00
CA THR A 68 -2.47 -15.46 -15.96
C THR A 68 -3.12 -14.98 -14.67
N LEU A 69 -2.36 -14.27 -13.84
CA LEU A 69 -2.83 -13.74 -12.57
C LEU A 69 -3.72 -12.53 -12.80
N LYS A 70 -5.02 -12.75 -12.70
CA LYS A 70 -6.04 -11.72 -12.88
C LYS A 70 -7.05 -11.76 -11.74
N GLY A 71 -6.96 -10.78 -10.83
CA GLY A 71 -7.74 -10.79 -9.58
C GLY A 71 -7.21 -11.74 -8.51
N MET A 72 -6.05 -12.33 -8.75
CA MET A 72 -5.28 -13.12 -7.78
C MET A 72 -4.01 -12.34 -7.43
N VAL A 73 -3.63 -12.37 -6.15
CA VAL A 73 -2.43 -11.70 -5.66
C VAL A 73 -1.17 -12.26 -6.35
N HIS A 74 -0.28 -11.36 -6.78
CA HIS A 74 0.98 -11.76 -7.43
C HIS A 74 1.92 -12.46 -6.44
N ASP A 75 2.07 -11.92 -5.22
CA ASP A 75 2.97 -12.43 -4.19
C ASP A 75 2.65 -13.88 -3.80
N PRO A 76 3.63 -14.81 -3.87
CA PRO A 76 3.39 -16.22 -3.57
C PRO A 76 3.02 -16.47 -2.09
N ILE A 77 3.63 -15.73 -1.15
CA ILE A 77 3.36 -15.90 0.29
C ILE A 77 1.93 -15.44 0.59
N ALA A 78 1.55 -14.27 0.11
CA ALA A 78 0.17 -13.78 0.26
C ALA A 78 -0.85 -14.75 -0.40
N SER A 79 -0.50 -15.35 -1.54
CA SER A 79 -1.33 -16.35 -2.21
C SER A 79 -1.53 -17.60 -1.36
N LEU A 80 -0.46 -18.12 -0.76
CA LEU A 80 -0.52 -19.28 0.17
C LEU A 80 -1.32 -18.97 1.45
N LEU A 81 -1.40 -17.70 1.84
CA LEU A 81 -2.22 -17.20 2.96
C LEU A 81 -3.67 -16.89 2.56
N GLY A 82 -4.11 -17.35 1.39
CA GLY A 82 -5.49 -17.16 0.93
C GLY A 82 -5.77 -15.81 0.24
N GLY A 83 -4.73 -15.05 -0.13
CA GLY A 83 -4.86 -13.78 -0.87
C GLY A 83 -5.05 -12.53 0.01
N VAL A 84 -5.13 -12.69 1.33
CA VAL A 84 -5.25 -11.59 2.30
C VAL A 84 -4.00 -11.55 3.17
N SER A 85 -3.14 -10.54 2.97
CA SER A 85 -1.91 -10.39 3.74
C SER A 85 -1.55 -8.92 3.98
N GLY A 86 -0.70 -8.67 4.99
CA GLY A 86 -0.27 -7.30 5.31
C GLY A 86 0.78 -6.74 4.34
N ASN A 87 1.47 -7.60 3.59
CA ASN A 87 2.50 -7.19 2.63
C ASN A 87 1.98 -7.06 1.19
N ALA A 88 0.93 -7.80 0.84
CA ALA A 88 0.41 -7.86 -0.53
C ALA A 88 -1.07 -8.31 -0.55
N GLY A 89 -1.71 -8.26 -1.73
CA GLY A 89 -3.06 -8.79 -1.94
C GLY A 89 -4.14 -7.71 -2.07
N LEU A 90 -3.83 -6.45 -1.83
CA LEU A 90 -4.79 -5.36 -2.00
C LEU A 90 -4.91 -4.98 -3.47
N PHE A 91 -6.13 -4.89 -3.96
CA PHE A 91 -6.50 -4.38 -5.28
C PHE A 91 -7.21 -3.04 -5.13
N SER A 92 -7.00 -2.13 -6.07
CA SER A 92 -7.59 -0.80 -6.02
C SER A 92 -7.57 -0.14 -7.41
N ASN A 93 -8.03 1.11 -7.48
CA ASN A 93 -7.82 2.03 -8.57
C ASN A 93 -7.13 3.32 -8.08
N ALA A 94 -6.63 4.14 -9.00
CA ALA A 94 -5.86 5.33 -8.64
C ALA A 94 -6.67 6.33 -7.79
N ASN A 95 -7.97 6.48 -8.05
CA ASN A 95 -8.82 7.39 -7.28
C ASN A 95 -9.00 6.94 -5.82
N ASP A 96 -9.22 5.65 -5.60
CA ASP A 96 -9.41 5.12 -4.25
C ASP A 96 -8.09 5.11 -3.44
N VAL A 97 -6.96 4.82 -4.10
CA VAL A 97 -5.63 5.00 -3.49
C VAL A 97 -5.39 6.47 -3.13
N ALA A 98 -5.79 7.42 -3.98
CA ALA A 98 -5.65 8.84 -3.70
C ALA A 98 -6.47 9.28 -2.48
N LYS A 99 -7.66 8.70 -2.23
CA LYS A 99 -8.45 8.96 -1.01
C LYS A 99 -7.70 8.53 0.25
N MET A 100 -7.08 7.33 0.23
CA MET A 100 -6.24 6.87 1.35
C MET A 100 -5.04 7.79 1.57
N MET A 101 -4.35 8.18 0.50
CA MET A 101 -3.22 9.11 0.60
C MET A 101 -3.65 10.48 1.10
N TYR A 102 -4.84 10.95 0.70
CA TYR A 102 -5.42 12.20 1.22
C TYR A 102 -5.72 12.12 2.71
N LEU A 103 -6.27 11.00 3.19
CA LEU A 103 -6.50 10.76 4.62
C LEU A 103 -5.19 10.94 5.42
N TYR A 104 -4.10 10.35 4.97
CA TYR A 104 -2.79 10.50 5.62
C TYR A 104 -2.26 11.93 5.51
N MET A 105 -2.31 12.55 4.33
CA MET A 105 -1.84 13.92 4.13
C MET A 105 -2.66 14.95 4.92
N ASN A 106 -3.94 14.67 5.17
CA ASN A 106 -4.86 15.53 5.93
C ASN A 106 -4.91 15.18 7.43
N ASN A 107 -3.80 14.71 8.00
CA ASN A 107 -3.67 14.41 9.43
C ASN A 107 -4.74 13.45 9.97
N GLY A 108 -5.12 12.44 9.17
CA GLY A 108 -6.08 11.43 9.56
C GLY A 108 -7.56 11.82 9.48
N ASN A 109 -7.86 12.95 8.82
CA ASN A 109 -9.24 13.40 8.63
C ASN A 109 -9.67 13.25 7.16
N TYR A 110 -10.91 12.81 6.95
CA TYR A 110 -11.52 12.68 5.64
C TYR A 110 -13.02 13.00 5.70
N ALA A 111 -13.50 13.87 4.82
CA ALA A 111 -14.93 14.24 4.70
C ALA A 111 -15.60 14.63 6.04
N GLY A 112 -14.87 15.30 6.94
CA GLY A 112 -15.37 15.72 8.26
C GLY A 112 -15.27 14.65 9.34
N GLU A 113 -14.85 13.44 9.03
CA GLU A 113 -14.61 12.38 10.00
C GLU A 113 -13.13 12.27 10.39
N HIS A 114 -12.89 11.87 11.63
CA HIS A 114 -11.56 11.58 12.17
C HIS A 114 -11.32 10.08 12.22
N PHE A 115 -10.20 9.62 11.64
CA PHE A 115 -9.83 8.20 11.52
C PHE A 115 -8.55 7.86 12.28
N ILE A 116 -7.54 8.73 12.20
CA ILE A 116 -6.19 8.44 12.72
C ILE A 116 -5.65 9.74 13.35
N ASN A 117 -5.12 9.64 14.55
CA ASN A 117 -4.50 10.79 15.22
C ASN A 117 -3.28 11.28 14.43
N LYS A 118 -3.14 12.61 14.36
CA LYS A 118 -2.02 13.26 13.66
C LYS A 118 -0.67 12.73 14.15
N GLU A 119 -0.51 12.56 15.47
CA GLU A 119 0.72 12.08 16.09
C GLU A 119 1.08 10.67 15.61
N THR A 120 0.07 9.83 15.35
CA THR A 120 0.29 8.50 14.77
C THR A 120 0.78 8.61 13.34
N ILE A 121 0.18 9.47 12.53
CA ILE A 121 0.63 9.69 11.15
C ILE A 121 2.05 10.25 11.12
N ASP A 122 2.36 11.24 11.95
CA ASP A 122 3.69 11.83 12.07
C ASP A 122 4.73 10.76 12.46
N LEU A 123 4.41 9.90 13.42
CA LEU A 123 5.27 8.79 13.84
C LEU A 123 5.56 7.81 12.71
N PHE A 124 4.54 7.42 11.94
CA PHE A 124 4.67 6.41 10.89
C PHE A 124 5.30 6.97 9.61
N SER A 125 5.05 8.23 9.28
CA SER A 125 5.61 8.90 8.10
C SER A 125 7.00 9.48 8.34
N ALA A 126 7.41 9.74 9.57
CA ALA A 126 8.74 10.25 9.89
C ALA A 126 9.84 9.23 9.59
N LYS A 127 11.04 9.74 9.29
CA LYS A 127 12.24 8.90 9.19
C LYS A 127 12.65 8.41 10.58
N ASN A 128 12.47 7.13 10.83
CA ASN A 128 12.70 6.52 12.15
C ASN A 128 14.08 5.88 12.32
N ASN A 129 14.91 5.85 11.28
CA ASN A 129 16.21 5.18 11.35
C ASN A 129 17.33 6.06 10.77
N LYS A 130 18.52 6.04 11.41
CA LYS A 130 19.70 6.77 10.94
C LYS A 130 20.36 6.12 9.72
N THR A 131 20.17 4.81 9.53
CA THR A 131 20.86 4.01 8.50
C THR A 131 20.08 3.87 7.19
N ASN A 132 18.78 4.19 7.18
CA ASN A 132 17.97 4.17 5.97
C ASN A 132 17.00 5.36 5.93
N ARG A 133 16.29 5.55 4.81
CA ARG A 133 15.36 6.66 4.60
C ARG A 133 13.94 6.39 5.09
N ARG A 134 13.58 5.15 5.44
CA ARG A 134 12.18 4.75 5.67
C ARG A 134 11.60 5.21 7.00
N GLY A 135 10.29 5.44 6.99
CA GLY A 135 9.45 5.51 8.18
C GLY A 135 8.95 4.13 8.61
N LEU A 136 7.88 4.09 9.38
CA LEU A 136 7.20 2.87 9.79
C LEU A 136 6.10 2.54 8.74
N GLY A 137 6.47 1.76 7.72
CA GLY A 137 5.57 1.40 6.62
C GLY A 137 5.62 2.32 5.41
N PHE A 138 6.10 3.54 5.53
CA PHE A 138 6.29 4.46 4.41
C PHE A 138 7.74 4.53 3.96
N ASP A 139 7.95 4.80 2.68
CA ASP A 139 9.22 5.22 2.12
C ASP A 139 9.31 6.75 2.09
N LYS A 140 10.52 7.27 2.08
CA LYS A 140 10.85 8.70 2.09
C LYS A 140 11.81 9.02 0.93
N PRO A 141 11.90 10.29 0.49
CA PRO A 141 12.90 10.67 -0.49
C PRO A 141 14.32 10.47 0.07
N ASP A 142 15.24 10.10 -0.80
CA ASP A 142 16.66 10.11 -0.46
C ASP A 142 17.24 11.50 -0.78
N LEU A 143 17.31 12.34 0.24
CA LEU A 143 17.80 13.71 0.09
C LEU A 143 19.32 13.80 -0.12
N LYS A 144 20.07 12.73 0.22
CA LYS A 144 21.52 12.67 0.05
C LYS A 144 21.92 12.13 -1.32
N ASN A 145 21.18 11.13 -1.80
CA ASN A 145 21.39 10.54 -3.11
C ASN A 145 20.06 10.53 -3.89
N LYS A 146 19.80 11.61 -4.57
CA LYS A 146 18.55 11.79 -5.32
C LYS A 146 18.34 10.77 -6.43
N ASN A 147 19.41 10.18 -6.96
CA ASN A 147 19.31 9.11 -7.96
C ASN A 147 18.77 7.79 -7.39
N LEU A 148 18.88 7.59 -6.09
CA LEU A 148 18.31 6.43 -5.38
C LEU A 148 16.96 6.74 -4.71
N SER A 149 16.47 7.98 -4.88
CA SER A 149 15.18 8.39 -4.35
C SER A 149 14.04 7.74 -5.14
N PRO A 150 13.00 7.18 -4.46
CA PRO A 150 11.78 6.74 -5.14
C PRO A 150 10.89 7.90 -5.57
N ALA A 151 11.15 9.11 -5.09
CA ALA A 151 10.43 10.35 -5.40
C ALA A 151 11.26 11.25 -6.34
N CYS A 152 10.60 12.23 -6.94
CA CYS A 152 11.26 13.22 -7.81
C CYS A 152 12.28 14.09 -7.04
N TYR A 153 13.17 14.76 -7.78
CA TYR A 153 14.22 15.61 -7.19
C TYR A 153 13.71 16.78 -6.36
N SER A 154 12.49 17.25 -6.63
CA SER A 154 11.86 18.35 -5.91
C SER A 154 11.03 17.92 -4.69
N ALA A 155 10.96 16.61 -4.40
CA ALA A 155 10.22 16.13 -3.25
C ALA A 155 10.83 16.64 -1.94
N SER A 156 9.98 17.10 -1.04
CA SER A 156 10.39 17.63 0.27
C SER A 156 10.77 16.50 1.24
N ALA A 157 11.44 16.86 2.33
CA ALA A 157 11.76 15.92 3.42
C ALA A 157 10.50 15.38 4.11
N GLU A 158 9.42 16.12 4.08
CA GLU A 158 8.12 15.78 4.66
C GLU A 158 7.38 14.78 3.80
N SER A 159 7.67 14.70 2.49
CA SER A 159 6.98 13.79 1.58
C SER A 159 7.17 12.32 1.95
N PHE A 160 6.17 11.50 1.66
CA PHE A 160 6.17 10.07 1.96
C PHE A 160 5.25 9.31 1.01
N GLY A 161 5.51 8.04 0.87
CA GLY A 161 4.71 7.15 0.02
C GLY A 161 5.26 5.74 0.00
N HIS A 162 4.89 4.97 -1.00
CA HIS A 162 5.50 3.66 -1.26
C HIS A 162 5.28 3.24 -2.71
N SER A 163 6.16 2.38 -3.21
CA SER A 163 6.01 1.69 -4.49
C SER A 163 5.58 0.24 -4.26
N GLY A 164 4.78 -0.30 -5.17
CA GLY A 164 4.43 -1.72 -5.20
C GLY A 164 5.32 -2.51 -6.18
N PHE A 165 5.52 -3.78 -5.89
CA PHE A 165 6.34 -4.67 -6.74
C PHE A 165 5.81 -4.73 -8.18
N THR A 166 4.50 -4.79 -8.35
CA THR A 166 3.83 -4.84 -9.66
C THR A 166 3.88 -3.54 -10.45
N GLY A 167 4.47 -2.47 -9.90
CA GLY A 167 4.71 -1.21 -10.60
C GLY A 167 3.87 -0.02 -10.13
N GLY A 168 3.04 -0.20 -9.09
CA GLY A 168 2.28 0.90 -8.50
C GLY A 168 3.16 1.86 -7.69
N LEU A 169 2.79 3.14 -7.66
CA LEU A 169 3.38 4.16 -6.79
C LEU A 169 2.26 5.07 -6.25
N ALA A 170 2.29 5.33 -4.94
CA ALA A 170 1.45 6.34 -4.30
C ALA A 170 2.34 7.22 -3.41
N TRP A 171 2.23 8.53 -3.56
CA TRP A 171 3.11 9.49 -2.89
C TRP A 171 2.35 10.75 -2.46
N CYS A 172 2.61 11.20 -1.23
CA CYS A 172 2.15 12.48 -0.70
C CYS A 172 3.29 13.49 -0.62
N GLU A 173 3.01 14.71 -1.03
CA GLU A 173 3.87 15.88 -0.84
C GLU A 173 3.09 16.92 -0.01
N PRO A 174 3.22 16.90 1.33
CA PRO A 174 2.45 17.77 2.21
C PRO A 174 2.71 19.26 2.03
N THR A 175 3.94 19.63 1.67
CA THR A 175 4.38 21.03 1.54
C THR A 175 3.54 21.80 0.53
N ASN A 176 3.20 21.18 -0.61
CA ASN A 176 2.37 21.79 -1.65
C ASN A 176 1.01 21.11 -1.83
N LYS A 177 0.63 20.23 -0.89
CA LYS A 177 -0.64 19.49 -0.86
C LYS A 177 -0.89 18.68 -2.14
N THR A 178 0.13 18.03 -2.65
CA THR A 178 0.04 17.21 -3.86
C THR A 178 0.02 15.72 -3.52
N ILE A 179 -0.84 14.97 -4.20
CA ILE A 179 -0.85 13.51 -4.16
C ILE A 179 -0.57 13.03 -5.57
N PHE A 180 0.35 12.09 -5.70
CA PHE A 180 0.66 11.43 -6.95
C PHE A 180 0.36 9.94 -6.80
N VAL A 181 -0.47 9.40 -7.70
CA VAL A 181 -0.76 7.97 -7.81
C VAL A 181 -0.52 7.54 -9.24
N PHE A 182 0.29 6.53 -9.40
CA PHE A 182 0.55 5.85 -10.67
C PHE A 182 0.38 4.35 -10.48
N LEU A 183 -0.49 3.73 -11.26
CA LEU A 183 -0.72 2.28 -11.21
C LEU A 183 -0.34 1.67 -12.55
N SER A 184 0.46 0.63 -12.50
CA SER A 184 0.84 -0.18 -13.66
C SER A 184 1.00 -1.64 -13.24
N ASN A 185 1.05 -2.53 -14.22
CA ASN A 185 1.41 -3.93 -14.03
C ASN A 185 2.66 -4.23 -14.87
N ARG A 186 3.82 -3.73 -14.41
CA ARG A 186 5.11 -3.90 -15.09
C ARG A 186 5.53 -5.37 -15.21
N THR A 187 4.95 -6.22 -14.37
CA THR A 187 5.20 -7.66 -14.31
C THR A 187 4.34 -8.46 -15.29
N PHE A 188 3.50 -7.80 -16.11
CA PHE A 188 2.72 -8.46 -17.13
C PHE A 188 3.27 -8.17 -18.54
N PRO A 189 3.40 -9.19 -19.42
CA PRO A 189 3.17 -10.63 -19.13
C PRO A 189 4.30 -11.26 -18.31
N ASP A 190 5.53 -10.73 -18.39
CA ASP A 190 6.76 -11.27 -17.79
C ASP A 190 7.45 -10.21 -16.91
N GLU A 191 8.21 -10.65 -15.87
CA GLU A 191 9.01 -9.79 -14.97
C GLU A 191 10.33 -9.31 -15.62
#